data_bfec99e3d5f747a68a6bd3e15817453e
#
_entry.id   bfec99e3d5f747a68a6bd3e15817453e
#
_cell.length_a   1.000
_cell.length_b   1.000
_cell.length_c   1.000
_cell.angle_alpha   90.00
_cell.angle_beta   90.00
_cell.angle_gamma   90.00
#
_symmetry.space_group_name_H-M   'P 1'
#
loop_
_entity.id
_entity.type
_entity.pdbx_description
1 polymer ?
#
loop_
_entity_poly.entity_id
_entity_poly.type
_entity_poly.pdbx_seq_one_letter_code
_entity_poly.pdbx_strand_id
1 'polypeptide(L)'
;EMMKQGKNIYHGILMHEDWAGIPDLLEARPGKSDLGDWHYVVYDIQANLDLRDEYKFQLIFYSLILERLQGVRPKEAYVMDAQGNERAFQIDDFIDQFHLTRGQIEKILDGEKPAPFLKSSCKRTPWYSLCLSETQGCNDVSLVYKISQADQRRMYGIGIKTVSDLAASDVNDLQSKLEDWSFDKIVRFVNQAKVLESQKPVILR
;
A
#
# COMPACT_ATOMS: atom_id res chain seq x y z
N GLU A 1 26.06 -18.75 -4.51
CA GLU A 1 26.55 -20.12 -4.81
C GLU A 1 25.47 -20.98 -5.49
N MET A 2 24.26 -21.18 -4.92
CA MET A 2 23.20 -22.03 -5.49
C MET A 2 22.72 -21.57 -6.88
N MET A 3 22.58 -20.28 -7.09
CA MET A 3 22.13 -19.71 -8.37
C MET A 3 23.05 -20.03 -9.55
N LYS A 4 24.33 -20.30 -9.29
CA LYS A 4 25.31 -20.70 -10.33
C LYS A 4 25.07 -22.10 -10.91
N GLN A 5 24.16 -22.87 -10.34
CA GLN A 5 23.89 -24.26 -10.78
C GLN A 5 22.75 -24.35 -11.82
N GLY A 6 21.99 -23.28 -12.07
CA GLY A 6 20.87 -23.29 -13.00
C GLY A 6 19.72 -24.23 -12.60
N LYS A 7 19.56 -24.51 -11.30
CA LYS A 7 18.52 -25.37 -10.76
C LYS A 7 17.50 -24.54 -9.99
N ASN A 8 16.26 -24.99 -9.91
CA ASN A 8 15.24 -24.37 -9.08
C ASN A 8 15.67 -24.35 -7.62
N ILE A 9 15.37 -23.24 -6.93
CA ILE A 9 15.76 -23.02 -5.54
C ILE A 9 14.49 -22.75 -4.73
N TYR A 10 14.25 -23.59 -3.74
CA TYR A 10 13.12 -23.47 -2.82
C TYR A 10 13.57 -22.78 -1.53
N HIS A 11 12.81 -21.78 -1.08
CA HIS A 11 13.11 -20.94 0.09
C HIS A 11 14.55 -20.37 0.12
N GLY A 12 15.04 -19.96 -1.06
CA GLY A 12 16.36 -19.38 -1.18
C GLY A 12 16.40 -17.96 -0.61
N ILE A 13 17.45 -17.63 0.13
CA ILE A 13 17.66 -16.26 0.62
C ILE A 13 18.28 -15.42 -0.51
N LEU A 14 17.58 -14.39 -0.94
CA LEU A 14 18.09 -13.32 -1.79
C LEU A 14 18.64 -12.20 -0.91
N MET A 15 19.87 -11.76 -1.17
CA MET A 15 20.47 -10.62 -0.47
C MET A 15 21.30 -9.79 -1.44
N HIS A 16 21.11 -8.49 -1.39
CA HIS A 16 21.94 -7.51 -2.09
C HIS A 16 21.92 -6.20 -1.31
N GLU A 17 23.09 -5.77 -0.81
CA GLU A 17 23.21 -4.62 0.10
C GLU A 17 22.27 -4.76 1.31
N ASP A 18 21.43 -3.77 1.56
CA ASP A 18 20.44 -3.75 2.65
C ASP A 18 19.11 -4.46 2.30
N TRP A 19 19.04 -5.04 1.10
CA TRP A 19 17.83 -5.73 0.65
C TRP A 19 17.96 -7.22 0.88
N ALA A 20 16.99 -7.79 1.56
CA ALA A 20 16.91 -9.22 1.81
C ALA A 20 15.47 -9.73 1.64
N GLY A 21 15.34 -10.94 1.13
CA GLY A 21 14.04 -11.58 0.98
C GLY A 21 14.16 -13.09 0.80
N ILE A 22 13.06 -13.78 1.07
CA ILE A 22 12.99 -15.26 0.97
C ILE A 22 11.77 -15.58 0.10
N PRO A 23 11.92 -15.65 -1.24
CA PRO A 23 10.88 -16.14 -2.12
C PRO A 23 10.60 -17.62 -1.88
N ASP A 24 9.36 -18.05 -2.10
CA ASP A 24 9.00 -19.46 -1.94
C ASP A 24 9.73 -20.34 -2.95
N LEU A 25 9.81 -19.88 -4.22
CA LEU A 25 10.50 -20.59 -5.26
C LEU A 25 11.20 -19.63 -6.23
N LEU A 26 12.42 -19.95 -6.59
CA LEU A 26 13.14 -19.37 -7.71
C LEU A 26 13.24 -20.44 -8.80
N GLU A 27 12.62 -20.19 -9.94
CA GLU A 27 12.70 -21.07 -11.09
C GLU A 27 13.76 -20.57 -12.06
N ALA A 28 14.65 -21.49 -12.44
CA ALA A 28 15.65 -21.24 -13.48
C ALA A 28 15.01 -21.39 -14.86
N ARG A 29 15.07 -20.34 -15.67
CA ARG A 29 14.55 -20.32 -17.04
C ARG A 29 15.65 -20.05 -18.04
N PRO A 30 15.55 -20.59 -19.28
CA PRO A 30 16.51 -20.30 -20.34
C PRO A 30 16.55 -18.78 -20.65
N GLY A 31 17.75 -18.24 -20.83
CA GLY A 31 17.97 -16.85 -21.17
C GLY A 31 19.29 -16.34 -20.59
N LYS A 32 19.99 -15.46 -21.31
CA LYS A 32 21.28 -14.93 -20.88
C LYS A 32 21.16 -14.06 -19.65
N SER A 33 22.06 -14.23 -18.72
CA SER A 33 22.24 -13.40 -17.53
C SER A 33 23.71 -13.41 -17.11
N ASP A 34 24.08 -12.71 -16.04
CA ASP A 34 25.42 -12.78 -15.46
C ASP A 34 25.74 -14.15 -14.83
N LEU A 35 24.72 -15.03 -14.69
CA LEU A 35 24.88 -16.38 -14.18
C LEU A 35 25.20 -17.40 -15.28
N GLY A 36 24.92 -17.08 -16.55
CA GLY A 36 25.11 -17.96 -17.70
C GLY A 36 23.95 -17.91 -18.69
N ASP A 37 23.59 -19.07 -19.27
CA ASP A 37 22.49 -19.19 -20.24
C ASP A 37 21.11 -19.40 -19.58
N TRP A 38 20.96 -19.02 -18.35
CA TRP A 38 19.72 -19.03 -17.59
C TRP A 38 19.58 -17.77 -16.74
N HIS A 39 18.37 -17.45 -16.36
CA HIS A 39 18.00 -16.44 -15.36
C HIS A 39 16.92 -17.00 -14.45
N TYR A 40 16.76 -16.40 -13.28
CA TYR A 40 15.71 -16.78 -12.32
C TYR A 40 14.51 -15.87 -12.42
N VAL A 41 13.33 -16.47 -12.26
CA VAL A 41 12.06 -15.78 -12.01
C VAL A 41 11.54 -16.16 -10.63
N VAL A 42 10.68 -15.32 -10.03
CA VAL A 42 10.18 -15.54 -8.68
C VAL A 42 8.76 -16.08 -8.68
N TYR A 43 8.50 -16.96 -7.74
CA TYR A 43 7.19 -17.50 -7.42
C TYR A 43 6.85 -17.29 -5.95
N ASP A 44 5.58 -16.98 -5.70
CA ASP A 44 4.94 -16.98 -4.39
C ASP A 44 3.88 -18.09 -4.38
N ILE A 45 3.86 -18.94 -3.35
CA ILE A 45 2.95 -20.08 -3.26
C ILE A 45 1.80 -19.72 -2.33
N GLN A 46 0.59 -19.62 -2.87
CA GLN A 46 -0.60 -19.18 -2.17
C GLN A 46 -1.71 -20.24 -2.18
N ALA A 47 -2.67 -20.09 -1.26
CA ALA A 47 -3.85 -20.98 -1.23
C ALA A 47 -4.77 -20.80 -2.46
N ASN A 48 -4.69 -19.66 -3.13
CA ASN A 48 -5.45 -19.33 -4.34
C ASN A 48 -4.62 -18.43 -5.27
N LEU A 49 -5.07 -18.26 -6.52
CA LEU A 49 -4.39 -17.46 -7.54
C LEU A 49 -4.79 -15.97 -7.53
N ASP A 50 -5.24 -15.42 -6.42
CA ASP A 50 -5.54 -14.00 -6.31
C ASP A 50 -4.27 -13.16 -6.40
N LEU A 51 -4.19 -12.30 -7.41
CA LEU A 51 -3.10 -11.33 -7.56
C LEU A 51 -3.39 -10.06 -6.74
N ARG A 52 -3.32 -10.16 -5.42
CA ARG A 52 -3.43 -8.99 -4.52
C ARG A 52 -2.21 -8.09 -4.67
N ASP A 53 -2.38 -6.80 -4.42
CA ASP A 53 -1.30 -5.84 -4.57
C ASP A 53 -0.13 -6.12 -3.61
N GLU A 54 -0.41 -6.67 -2.41
CA GLU A 54 0.62 -7.08 -1.47
C GLU A 54 1.54 -8.15 -2.06
N TYR A 55 0.98 -9.17 -2.72
CA TYR A 55 1.76 -10.23 -3.37
C TYR A 55 2.55 -9.71 -4.56
N LYS A 56 1.93 -8.86 -5.39
CA LYS A 56 2.63 -8.22 -6.52
C LYS A 56 3.83 -7.42 -6.03
N PHE A 57 3.66 -6.59 -5.00
CA PHE A 57 4.74 -5.77 -4.46
C PHE A 57 5.87 -6.61 -3.86
N GLN A 58 5.55 -7.69 -3.16
CA GLN A 58 6.54 -8.63 -2.65
C GLN A 58 7.34 -9.29 -3.78
N LEU A 59 6.65 -9.76 -4.82
CA LEU A 59 7.29 -10.39 -5.97
C LEU A 59 8.11 -9.40 -6.81
N ILE A 60 7.66 -8.15 -6.96
CA ILE A 60 8.44 -7.08 -7.59
C ILE A 60 9.71 -6.81 -6.78
N PHE A 61 9.61 -6.73 -5.46
CA PHE A 61 10.78 -6.54 -4.59
C PHE A 61 11.82 -7.64 -4.79
N TYR A 62 11.41 -8.90 -4.80
CA TYR A 62 12.31 -10.02 -5.08
C TYR A 62 12.90 -9.98 -6.49
N SER A 63 12.10 -9.57 -7.48
CA SER A 63 12.56 -9.45 -8.87
C SER A 63 13.61 -8.35 -9.03
N LEU A 64 13.52 -7.26 -8.27
CA LEU A 64 14.53 -6.20 -8.24
C LEU A 64 15.82 -6.65 -7.55
N ILE A 65 15.75 -7.51 -6.52
CA ILE A 65 16.96 -8.14 -5.96
C ILE A 65 17.58 -9.09 -7.00
N LEU A 66 16.76 -9.88 -7.70
CA LEU A 66 17.26 -10.76 -8.77
C LEU A 66 17.96 -9.97 -9.87
N GLU A 67 17.39 -8.84 -10.30
CA GLU A 67 18.04 -7.96 -11.30
C GLU A 67 19.47 -7.59 -10.90
N ARG A 68 19.70 -7.27 -9.61
CA ARG A 68 21.04 -6.94 -9.08
C ARG A 68 21.97 -8.13 -9.02
N LEU A 69 21.43 -9.33 -8.78
CA LEU A 69 22.22 -10.57 -8.62
C LEU A 69 22.55 -11.27 -9.94
N GLN A 70 21.73 -11.08 -10.98
CA GLN A 70 21.85 -11.79 -12.26
C GLN A 70 21.99 -10.87 -13.47
N GLY A 71 22.02 -9.54 -13.27
CA GLY A 71 22.19 -8.54 -14.34
C GLY A 71 21.00 -8.37 -15.28
N VAL A 72 19.90 -9.09 -15.04
CA VAL A 72 18.68 -9.02 -15.84
C VAL A 72 17.45 -9.10 -14.94
N ARG A 73 16.51 -8.15 -15.10
CA ARG A 73 15.23 -8.17 -14.40
C ARG A 73 14.27 -9.15 -15.09
N PRO A 74 13.62 -10.06 -14.35
CA PRO A 74 12.50 -10.84 -14.88
C PRO A 74 11.41 -9.91 -15.40
N LYS A 75 10.77 -10.27 -16.51
CA LYS A 75 9.63 -9.50 -17.03
C LYS A 75 8.35 -9.81 -16.28
N GLU A 76 8.24 -11.04 -15.80
CA GLU A 76 7.07 -11.59 -15.13
C GLU A 76 7.44 -12.14 -13.76
N ALA A 77 6.46 -12.12 -12.87
CA ALA A 77 6.48 -12.85 -11.61
C ALA A 77 5.20 -13.67 -11.47
N TYR A 78 5.23 -14.69 -10.64
CA TYR A 78 4.23 -15.76 -10.65
C TYR A 78 3.68 -16.02 -9.26
N VAL A 79 2.37 -16.27 -9.19
CA VAL A 79 1.71 -16.89 -8.03
C VAL A 79 1.31 -18.30 -8.44
N MET A 80 1.61 -19.27 -7.58
CA MET A 80 1.27 -20.69 -7.77
C MET A 80 0.36 -21.16 -6.64
N ASP A 81 -0.66 -21.97 -6.96
CA ASP A 81 -1.49 -22.62 -5.94
C ASP A 81 -0.95 -24.02 -5.56
N ALA A 82 -1.56 -24.61 -4.53
CA ALA A 82 -1.17 -25.95 -4.05
C ALA A 82 -1.38 -27.08 -5.08
N GLN A 83 -2.11 -26.84 -6.17
CA GLN A 83 -2.35 -27.76 -7.27
C GLN A 83 -1.32 -27.58 -8.39
N GLY A 84 -0.43 -26.59 -8.29
CA GLY A 84 0.56 -26.26 -9.31
C GLY A 84 0.01 -25.42 -10.47
N ASN A 85 -1.20 -24.84 -10.33
CA ASN A 85 -1.67 -23.88 -11.30
C ASN A 85 -0.96 -22.54 -11.07
N GLU A 86 -0.63 -21.84 -12.16
CA GLU A 86 0.14 -20.61 -12.13
C GLU A 86 -0.65 -19.43 -12.67
N ARG A 87 -0.41 -18.26 -12.10
CA ARG A 87 -0.86 -16.97 -12.63
C ARG A 87 0.29 -15.99 -12.64
N ALA A 88 0.61 -15.48 -13.82
CA ALA A 88 1.64 -14.47 -14.02
C ALA A 88 1.07 -13.05 -14.04
N PHE A 89 1.94 -12.07 -13.77
CA PHE A 89 1.69 -10.66 -14.07
C PHE A 89 2.97 -10.02 -14.60
N GLN A 90 2.81 -8.97 -15.42
CA GLN A 90 3.93 -8.18 -15.93
C GLN A 90 4.42 -7.24 -14.82
N ILE A 91 5.71 -7.27 -14.52
CA ILE A 91 6.31 -6.43 -13.47
C ILE A 91 6.20 -4.96 -13.85
N ASP A 92 6.40 -4.62 -15.13
CA ASP A 92 6.39 -3.25 -15.63
C ASP A 92 5.03 -2.57 -15.45
N ASP A 93 3.91 -3.32 -15.41
CA ASP A 93 2.59 -2.75 -15.18
C ASP A 93 2.41 -2.15 -13.77
N PHE A 94 3.24 -2.56 -12.81
CA PHE A 94 3.13 -2.18 -11.38
C PHE A 94 4.39 -1.53 -10.82
N ILE A 95 5.47 -1.46 -11.58
CA ILE A 95 6.78 -1.02 -11.08
C ILE A 95 6.77 0.43 -10.59
N ASP A 96 6.08 1.33 -11.28
CA ASP A 96 5.99 2.73 -10.89
C ASP A 96 5.23 2.89 -9.57
N GLN A 97 4.12 2.16 -9.39
CA GLN A 97 3.37 2.16 -8.13
C GLN A 97 4.20 1.57 -6.98
N PHE A 98 4.99 0.54 -7.26
CA PHE A 98 5.93 -0.02 -6.28
C PHE A 98 6.96 1.04 -5.86
N HIS A 99 7.59 1.75 -6.80
CA HIS A 99 8.57 2.79 -6.48
C HIS A 99 7.98 3.95 -5.68
N LEU A 100 6.76 4.38 -6.01
CA LEU A 100 6.05 5.40 -5.23
C LEU A 100 5.80 4.94 -3.79
N THR A 101 5.35 3.70 -3.62
CA THR A 101 5.10 3.12 -2.29
C THR A 101 6.39 2.96 -1.50
N ARG A 102 7.45 2.45 -2.13
CA ARG A 102 8.76 2.33 -1.52
C ARG A 102 9.30 3.68 -1.05
N GLY A 103 9.21 4.71 -1.89
CA GLY A 103 9.65 6.06 -1.52
C GLY A 103 8.88 6.64 -0.32
N GLN A 104 7.60 6.28 -0.15
CA GLN A 104 6.85 6.65 1.06
C GLN A 104 7.36 5.90 2.30
N ILE A 105 7.70 4.61 2.16
CA ILE A 105 8.27 3.82 3.26
C ILE A 105 9.64 4.37 3.66
N GLU A 106 10.51 4.69 2.70
CA GLU A 106 11.82 5.28 2.95
C GLU A 106 11.73 6.59 3.74
N LYS A 107 10.82 7.49 3.37
CA LYS A 107 10.57 8.73 4.14
C LYS A 107 10.16 8.46 5.58
N ILE A 108 9.33 7.43 5.81
CA ILE A 108 8.94 7.04 7.18
C ILE A 108 10.14 6.51 7.96
N LEU A 109 11.00 5.71 7.32
CA LEU A 109 12.24 5.21 7.94
C LEU A 109 13.22 6.35 8.26
N ASP A 110 13.23 7.41 7.45
CA ASP A 110 14.00 8.63 7.66
C ASP A 110 13.37 9.57 8.73
N GLY A 111 12.27 9.14 9.35
CA GLY A 111 11.63 9.84 10.46
C GLY A 111 10.42 10.71 10.10
N GLU A 112 9.96 10.69 8.85
CA GLU A 112 8.71 11.36 8.49
C GLU A 112 7.51 10.67 9.19
N LYS A 113 6.74 11.45 9.96
CA LYS A 113 5.49 10.96 10.55
C LYS A 113 4.36 11.09 9.53
N PRO A 114 3.79 9.97 9.06
CA PRO A 114 2.61 10.04 8.21
C PRO A 114 1.42 10.59 8.99
N ALA A 115 0.48 11.23 8.29
CA ALA A 115 -0.78 11.64 8.90
C ALA A 115 -1.53 10.42 9.48
N PRO A 116 -2.05 10.51 10.70
CA PRO A 116 -2.79 9.41 11.30
C PRO A 116 -4.03 9.09 10.49
N PHE A 117 -4.32 7.82 10.30
CA PHE A 117 -5.53 7.38 9.62
C PHE A 117 -6.00 6.04 10.15
N LEU A 118 -7.23 6.01 10.69
CA LEU A 118 -7.82 4.78 11.23
C LEU A 118 -8.65 4.05 10.19
N LYS A 119 -8.19 2.86 9.82
CA LYS A 119 -8.97 1.91 9.01
C LYS A 119 -9.71 0.91 9.91
N SER A 120 -10.80 0.33 9.40
CA SER A 120 -11.51 -0.76 10.11
C SER A 120 -10.61 -1.95 10.42
N SER A 121 -9.61 -2.21 9.56
CA SER A 121 -8.59 -3.25 9.78
C SER A 121 -7.66 -2.96 10.96
N CYS A 122 -7.46 -1.71 11.34
CA CYS A 122 -6.60 -1.34 12.49
C CYS A 122 -7.08 -1.97 13.79
N LYS A 123 -8.40 -2.17 13.96
CA LYS A 123 -8.98 -2.83 15.13
C LYS A 123 -8.45 -4.25 15.39
N ARG A 124 -7.87 -4.87 14.37
CA ARG A 124 -7.28 -6.23 14.45
C ARG A 124 -5.77 -6.21 14.63
N THR A 125 -5.18 -5.06 14.85
CA THR A 125 -3.73 -4.88 15.05
C THR A 125 -3.44 -4.48 16.49
N PRO A 126 -2.27 -4.81 17.05
CA PRO A 126 -1.87 -4.38 18.39
C PRO A 126 -1.69 -2.86 18.52
N TRP A 127 -1.58 -2.16 17.39
CA TRP A 127 -1.35 -0.71 17.31
C TRP A 127 -2.62 0.14 17.41
N TYR A 128 -3.80 -0.49 17.45
CA TYR A 128 -5.08 0.23 17.36
C TYR A 128 -5.24 1.32 18.44
N SER A 129 -4.93 0.99 19.70
CA SER A 129 -5.06 1.95 20.80
C SER A 129 -4.14 3.17 20.64
N LEU A 130 -2.90 2.92 20.19
CA LEU A 130 -1.94 3.99 19.92
C LEU A 130 -2.43 4.89 18.78
N CYS A 131 -2.77 4.29 17.62
CA CYS A 131 -3.27 5.03 16.47
C CYS A 131 -4.54 5.83 16.79
N LEU A 132 -5.46 5.24 17.59
CA LEU A 132 -6.68 5.92 18.02
C LEU A 132 -6.34 7.14 18.90
N SER A 133 -5.46 6.95 19.89
CA SER A 133 -5.03 8.03 20.78
C SER A 133 -4.36 9.18 20.01
N GLU A 134 -3.48 8.88 19.05
CA GLU A 134 -2.85 9.88 18.20
C GLU A 134 -3.87 10.63 17.34
N THR A 135 -4.78 9.89 16.68
CA THR A 135 -5.81 10.47 15.81
C THR A 135 -6.76 11.39 16.61
N GLN A 136 -7.16 10.94 17.82
CA GLN A 136 -7.98 11.75 18.74
C GLN A 136 -7.23 12.95 19.30
N GLY A 137 -5.95 12.76 19.65
CA GLY A 137 -5.10 13.82 20.21
C GLY A 137 -4.90 15.00 19.26
N CYS A 138 -4.83 14.76 17.96
CA CYS A 138 -4.77 15.84 16.95
C CYS A 138 -6.15 16.21 16.36
N ASN A 139 -7.24 15.62 16.84
CA ASN A 139 -8.60 15.85 16.36
C ASN A 139 -8.72 15.67 14.84
N ASP A 140 -8.06 14.65 14.29
CA ASP A 140 -7.92 14.47 12.85
C ASP A 140 -9.27 14.29 12.14
N VAL A 141 -9.37 14.87 10.95
CA VAL A 141 -10.60 14.81 10.13
C VAL A 141 -11.02 13.39 9.78
N SER A 142 -10.10 12.41 9.80
CA SER A 142 -10.41 10.99 9.57
C SER A 142 -11.24 10.32 10.67
N LEU A 143 -11.46 11.01 11.80
CA LEU A 143 -12.43 10.60 12.82
C LEU A 143 -13.87 10.66 12.32
N VAL A 144 -14.14 11.44 11.28
CA VAL A 144 -15.46 11.54 10.66
C VAL A 144 -15.75 10.25 9.87
N TYR A 145 -16.92 9.67 10.14
CA TYR A 145 -17.30 8.35 9.59
C TYR A 145 -17.34 8.33 8.07
N LYS A 146 -16.75 7.30 7.48
CA LYS A 146 -16.61 7.07 6.03
C LYS A 146 -15.70 8.05 5.28
N ILE A 147 -14.91 8.85 5.94
CA ILE A 147 -13.79 9.52 5.28
C ILE A 147 -12.76 8.44 4.89
N SER A 148 -12.42 8.40 3.61
CA SER A 148 -11.32 7.58 3.10
C SER A 148 -9.98 8.28 3.23
N GLN A 149 -8.87 7.54 3.13
CA GLN A 149 -7.54 8.15 3.13
C GLN A 149 -7.33 9.11 1.94
N ALA A 150 -7.97 8.83 0.80
CA ALA A 150 -7.96 9.74 -0.34
C ALA A 150 -8.74 11.03 -0.02
N ASP A 151 -9.89 10.92 0.65
CA ASP A 151 -10.66 12.08 1.10
C ASP A 151 -9.87 12.94 2.09
N GLN A 152 -9.21 12.31 3.08
CA GLN A 152 -8.34 13.01 4.04
C GLN A 152 -7.23 13.80 3.34
N ARG A 153 -6.50 13.16 2.41
CA ARG A 153 -5.43 13.83 1.65
C ARG A 153 -5.94 15.06 0.89
N ARG A 154 -7.12 14.95 0.29
CA ARG A 154 -7.74 16.07 -0.44
C ARG A 154 -8.16 17.21 0.48
N MET A 155 -8.77 16.87 1.62
CA MET A 155 -9.10 17.86 2.65
C MET A 155 -7.84 18.58 3.17
N TYR A 156 -6.76 17.83 3.41
CA TYR A 156 -5.47 18.40 3.80
C TYR A 156 -4.93 19.36 2.74
N GLY A 157 -5.08 19.03 1.46
CA GLY A 157 -4.66 19.87 0.34
C GLY A 157 -5.36 21.23 0.28
N ILE A 158 -6.56 21.33 0.84
CA ILE A 158 -7.34 22.59 0.94
C ILE A 158 -7.31 23.20 2.35
N GLY A 159 -6.44 22.71 3.26
CA GLY A 159 -6.24 23.25 4.59
C GLY A 159 -7.16 22.71 5.68
N ILE A 160 -8.02 21.73 5.40
CA ILE A 160 -8.90 21.09 6.38
C ILE A 160 -8.20 19.86 6.94
N LYS A 161 -7.73 19.94 8.17
CA LYS A 161 -6.98 18.86 8.83
C LYS A 161 -7.72 18.24 10.00
N THR A 162 -8.54 19.01 10.68
CA THR A 162 -9.23 18.60 11.91
C THR A 162 -10.73 18.48 11.72
N VAL A 163 -11.37 17.77 12.64
CA VAL A 163 -12.84 17.72 12.72
C VAL A 163 -13.40 19.13 12.91
N SER A 164 -12.71 19.97 13.72
CA SER A 164 -13.11 21.34 13.96
C SER A 164 -13.06 22.20 12.70
N ASP A 165 -11.99 22.06 11.88
CA ASP A 165 -11.89 22.77 10.59
C ASP A 165 -13.08 22.41 9.68
N LEU A 166 -13.40 21.12 9.60
CA LEU A 166 -14.51 20.65 8.78
C LEU A 166 -15.87 21.11 9.32
N ALA A 167 -16.06 21.07 10.63
CA ALA A 167 -17.31 21.51 11.27
C ALA A 167 -17.56 23.02 11.07
N ALA A 168 -16.50 23.83 11.02
CA ALA A 168 -16.57 25.27 10.79
C ALA A 168 -16.69 25.66 9.30
N SER A 169 -16.50 24.71 8.39
CA SER A 169 -16.47 25.00 6.96
C SER A 169 -17.86 25.29 6.39
N ASP A 170 -17.92 26.23 5.43
CA ASP A 170 -19.10 26.43 4.60
C ASP A 170 -19.19 25.37 3.49
N VAL A 171 -20.39 24.81 3.29
CA VAL A 171 -20.61 23.72 2.34
C VAL A 171 -20.38 24.18 0.89
N ASN A 172 -20.78 25.42 0.55
CA ASN A 172 -20.64 25.92 -0.82
C ASN A 172 -19.16 26.24 -1.13
N ASP A 173 -18.41 26.76 -0.15
CA ASP A 173 -16.96 26.99 -0.27
C ASP A 173 -16.24 25.64 -0.49
N LEU A 174 -16.60 24.61 0.27
CA LEU A 174 -16.04 23.27 0.07
C LEU A 174 -16.41 22.68 -1.29
N GLN A 175 -17.64 22.91 -1.76
CA GLN A 175 -18.06 22.42 -3.08
C GLN A 175 -17.22 23.06 -4.20
N SER A 176 -16.88 24.35 -4.08
CA SER A 176 -16.04 25.03 -5.07
C SER A 176 -14.59 24.52 -5.10
N LYS A 177 -14.08 24.03 -3.96
CA LYS A 177 -12.71 23.48 -3.82
C LYS A 177 -12.61 21.99 -4.11
N LEU A 178 -13.72 21.25 -4.01
CA LEU A 178 -13.84 19.82 -4.18
C LEU A 178 -14.90 19.50 -5.27
N GLU A 179 -14.70 20.04 -6.46
CA GLU A 179 -15.68 20.06 -7.56
C GLU A 179 -16.19 18.67 -7.96
N ASP A 180 -15.36 17.64 -7.83
CA ASP A 180 -15.71 16.24 -8.15
C ASP A 180 -16.43 15.50 -7.02
N TRP A 181 -16.63 16.16 -5.84
CA TRP A 181 -17.44 15.60 -4.77
C TRP A 181 -18.91 15.97 -4.95
N SER A 182 -19.80 15.01 -4.69
CA SER A 182 -21.23 15.35 -4.66
C SER A 182 -21.54 16.25 -3.48
N PHE A 183 -22.47 17.17 -3.69
CA PHE A 183 -22.95 18.07 -2.64
C PHE A 183 -23.37 17.31 -1.38
N ASP A 184 -24.13 16.20 -1.56
CA ASP A 184 -24.57 15.36 -0.46
C ASP A 184 -23.42 14.74 0.35
N LYS A 185 -22.31 14.40 -0.31
CA LYS A 185 -21.11 13.91 0.37
C LYS A 185 -20.53 14.97 1.29
N ILE A 186 -20.41 16.21 0.81
CA ILE A 186 -19.88 17.34 1.58
C ILE A 186 -20.79 17.66 2.76
N VAL A 187 -22.09 17.80 2.51
CA VAL A 187 -23.10 18.05 3.56
C VAL A 187 -23.04 17.00 4.65
N ARG A 188 -22.96 15.73 4.25
CA ARG A 188 -22.87 14.62 5.21
C ARG A 188 -21.62 14.72 6.08
N PHE A 189 -20.47 14.99 5.51
CA PHE A 189 -19.22 15.09 6.26
C PHE A 189 -19.21 16.30 7.20
N VAL A 190 -19.65 17.46 6.74
CA VAL A 190 -19.75 18.67 7.59
C VAL A 190 -20.72 18.44 8.76
N ASN A 191 -21.89 17.83 8.50
CA ASN A 191 -22.84 17.56 9.57
C ASN A 191 -22.33 16.54 10.59
N GLN A 192 -21.62 15.50 10.14
CA GLN A 192 -20.98 14.54 11.04
C GLN A 192 -19.88 15.20 11.88
N ALA A 193 -19.08 16.08 11.29
CA ALA A 193 -18.07 16.85 12.02
C ALA A 193 -18.70 17.75 13.09
N LYS A 194 -19.79 18.45 12.77
CA LYS A 194 -20.56 19.25 13.75
C LYS A 194 -21.12 18.42 14.91
N VAL A 195 -21.57 17.18 14.62
CA VAL A 195 -22.04 16.24 15.66
C VAL A 195 -20.89 15.82 16.57
N LEU A 196 -19.73 15.49 15.99
CA LEU A 196 -18.54 15.09 16.76
C LEU A 196 -18.06 16.23 17.68
N GLU A 197 -18.02 17.46 17.16
CA GLU A 197 -17.64 18.66 17.94
C GLU A 197 -18.61 18.96 19.07
N SER A 198 -19.91 18.99 18.75
CA SER A 198 -20.94 19.40 19.73
C SER A 198 -21.36 18.27 20.68
N GLN A 199 -21.05 17.03 20.35
CA GLN A 199 -21.54 15.80 20.98
C GLN A 199 -23.09 15.75 21.09
N LYS A 200 -23.79 16.50 20.24
CA LYS A 200 -25.25 16.55 20.19
C LYS A 200 -25.75 15.93 18.88
N PRO A 201 -26.79 15.09 18.93
CA PRO A 201 -27.37 14.52 17.71
C PRO A 201 -27.97 15.64 16.84
N VAL A 202 -27.69 15.57 15.53
CA VAL A 202 -28.35 16.44 14.54
C VAL A 202 -29.39 15.60 13.79
N ILE A 203 -30.65 16.04 13.83
CA ILE A 203 -31.73 15.44 13.07
C ILE A 203 -31.67 16.06 11.67
N LEU A 204 -31.30 15.26 10.67
CA LEU A 204 -31.44 15.66 9.27
C LEU A 204 -32.90 15.54 8.88
N ARG A 205 -33.53 16.67 8.52
CA ARG A 205 -34.88 16.74 7.98
C ARG A 205 -34.86 16.61 6.47
#